data_b72b391848d6f98b02954fb254564e89
#
_entry.id   b72b391848d6f98b02954fb254564e89
#
_cell.length_a   1.000
_cell.length_b   1.000
_cell.length_c   1.000
_cell.angle_alpha   90.00
_cell.angle_beta   90.00
_cell.angle_gamma   90.00
#
_symmetry.space_group_name_H-M   'P 1'
#
loop_
_entity.id
_entity.type
_entity.pdbx_description
1 polymer ?
#
loop_
_entity_poly.entity_id
_entity_poly.type
_entity_poly.pdbx_seq_one_letter_code
_entity_poly.pdbx_strand_id
1 'polypeptide(L)'
;TTEGDYYLDWESYSATASGTSEPDAQFLQQRNIHELSRCIEQLSHRQKQAFMMRCWEGYSTQETANLMACSEGSVKTHYSRAISKLKNTLEVNND
;
A
#
# COMPACT_ATOMS: atom_id res chain seq x y z
N THR A 1 -6.16 13.46 -11.78
CA THR A 1 -5.95 12.81 -11.64
C THR A 1 -6.06 11.80 -11.96
N THR A 2 -5.45 11.41 -11.80
CA THR A 2 -5.61 10.31 -12.48
C THR A 2 -4.77 9.20 -12.01
N GLU A 3 -5.14 7.99 -12.37
CA GLU A 3 -4.38 6.83 -11.97
C GLU A 3 -2.97 6.87 -12.52
N GLY A 4 -2.80 7.45 -13.69
CA GLY A 4 -1.47 7.54 -14.28
C GLY A 4 -0.54 8.35 -13.43
N ASP A 5 -1.01 9.50 -12.98
CA ASP A 5 -0.19 10.32 -12.11
C ASP A 5 0.13 9.63 -10.82
N TYR A 6 -0.84 8.92 -10.30
CA TYR A 6 -0.67 8.20 -9.05
C TYR A 6 0.43 7.14 -9.18
N TYR A 7 0.43 6.40 -10.26
CA TYR A 7 1.42 5.35 -10.45
C TYR A 7 2.80 5.91 -10.76
N LEU A 8 2.84 7.04 -11.44
CA LEU A 8 4.13 7.65 -11.74
C LEU A 8 4.83 8.12 -10.48
N ASP A 9 4.05 8.58 -9.51
CA ASP A 9 4.62 9.09 -8.27
C ASP A 9 5.10 7.99 -7.35
N TRP A 10 4.75 6.77 -7.65
CA TRP A 10 5.11 5.64 -6.82
C TRP A 10 6.61 5.56 -6.54
N GLU A 11 7.44 5.78 -7.54
CA GLU A 11 8.88 5.71 -7.34
C GLU A 11 9.39 6.88 -6.50
N SER A 12 8.76 8.04 -6.66
CA SER A 12 9.11 9.19 -5.83
C SER A 12 8.80 8.91 -4.37
N TYR A 13 7.66 8.33 -4.12
CA TYR A 13 7.29 8.04 -2.76
C TYR A 13 8.19 7.00 -2.12
N SER A 14 8.65 6.04 -2.89
CA SER A 14 9.53 5.03 -2.33
C SER A 14 10.85 5.64 -1.90
N ALA A 15 11.25 6.74 -2.51
CA ALA A 15 12.49 7.41 -2.12
C ALA A 15 12.31 8.23 -0.85
N THR A 16 11.12 8.74 -0.62
CA THR A 16 10.87 9.60 0.54
C THR A 16 10.18 8.87 1.67
N ALA A 17 9.52 7.78 1.38
CA ALA A 17 8.78 7.03 2.38
C ALA A 17 9.67 5.99 3.02
N SER A 18 10.79 6.42 3.54
CA SER A 18 11.72 5.51 4.19
C SER A 18 11.10 4.84 5.40
N GLY A 19 9.95 5.33 5.84
CA GLY A 19 9.23 4.72 6.92
C GLY A 19 7.76 5.02 6.75
N THR A 20 6.94 4.14 7.23
CA THR A 20 5.52 4.36 7.23
C THR A 20 5.07 4.63 8.66
N SER A 21 4.09 5.51 8.81
CA SER A 21 3.52 5.79 10.11
C SER A 21 2.50 4.74 10.53
N GLU A 22 2.18 3.81 9.64
CA GLU A 22 1.20 2.76 9.95
C GLU A 22 1.89 1.63 10.70
N PRO A 23 1.51 1.38 11.96
CA PRO A 23 2.21 0.36 12.75
C PRO A 23 2.16 -1.04 12.14
N ASP A 24 1.04 -1.38 11.53
CA ASP A 24 0.89 -2.72 10.97
C ASP A 24 1.63 -2.89 9.65
N ALA A 25 2.19 -1.83 9.12
CA ALA A 25 2.97 -1.90 7.89
C ALA A 25 4.46 -1.64 8.13
N GLN A 26 4.88 -1.54 9.39
CA GLN A 26 6.28 -1.22 9.67
C GLN A 26 7.23 -2.33 9.22
N PHE A 27 6.73 -3.55 9.11
CA PHE A 27 7.58 -4.64 8.65
C PHE A 27 8.10 -4.42 7.25
N LEU A 28 7.50 -3.50 6.49
CA LEU A 28 7.91 -3.23 5.12
C LEU A 28 9.16 -2.35 5.05
N GLN A 29 9.50 -1.69 6.13
CA GLN A 29 10.59 -0.71 6.10
C GLN A 29 11.96 -1.34 5.83
N GLN A 30 12.12 -2.59 6.14
CA GLN A 30 13.40 -3.26 5.98
C GLN A 30 13.46 -4.09 4.70
N ARG A 31 12.47 -3.93 3.84
CA ARG A 31 12.39 -4.75 2.64
C ARG A 31 12.99 -4.03 1.44
N ASN A 32 13.50 -4.84 0.52
CA ASN A 32 14.01 -4.33 -0.74
C ASN A 32 12.86 -3.77 -1.58
N ILE A 33 13.07 -2.61 -2.19
CA ILE A 33 12.01 -1.94 -2.93
C ILE A 33 11.54 -2.76 -4.14
N HIS A 34 12.45 -3.48 -4.77
CA HIS A 34 12.06 -4.34 -5.89
C HIS A 34 11.17 -5.47 -5.43
N GLU A 35 11.53 -6.06 -4.30
CA GLU A 35 10.73 -7.14 -3.73
C GLU A 35 9.34 -6.63 -3.37
N LEU A 36 9.27 -5.46 -2.75
CA LEU A 36 8.00 -4.85 -2.39
C LEU A 36 7.17 -4.56 -3.63
N SER A 37 7.79 -4.00 -4.66
CA SER A 37 7.06 -3.68 -5.88
C SER A 37 6.40 -4.90 -6.49
N ARG A 38 7.13 -6.00 -6.53
CA ARG A 38 6.60 -7.22 -7.10
C ARG A 38 5.43 -7.75 -6.29
N CYS A 39 5.54 -7.67 -4.97
CA CYS A 39 4.47 -8.13 -4.11
C CYS A 39 3.23 -7.24 -4.23
N ILE A 40 3.45 -5.93 -4.31
CA ILE A 40 2.35 -4.99 -4.43
C ILE A 40 1.60 -5.22 -5.73
N GLU A 41 2.30 -5.55 -6.80
CA GLU A 41 1.65 -5.79 -8.08
C GLU A 41 0.74 -7.01 -8.05
N GLN A 42 0.94 -7.90 -7.10
CA GLN A 42 0.08 -9.08 -6.96
C GLN A 42 -1.21 -8.79 -6.21
N LEU A 43 -1.31 -7.60 -5.63
CA LEU A 43 -2.54 -7.23 -4.94
C LEU A 43 -3.64 -6.95 -5.95
N SER A 44 -4.90 -7.15 -5.52
CA SER A 44 -6.01 -6.74 -6.35
C SER A 44 -5.98 -5.23 -6.49
N HIS A 45 -6.71 -4.72 -7.48
CA HIS A 45 -6.71 -3.29 -7.76
C HIS A 45 -7.12 -2.48 -6.52
N ARG A 46 -8.19 -2.88 -5.86
CA ARG A 46 -8.68 -2.15 -4.68
C ARG A 46 -7.74 -2.27 -3.50
N GLN A 47 -7.16 -3.43 -3.31
CA GLN A 47 -6.16 -3.62 -2.25
C GLN A 47 -4.96 -2.73 -2.49
N LYS A 48 -4.50 -2.68 -3.74
CA LYS A 48 -3.37 -1.84 -4.09
C LYS A 48 -3.68 -0.38 -3.85
N GLN A 49 -4.86 0.08 -4.26
CA GLN A 49 -5.26 1.47 -4.04
C GLN A 49 -5.25 1.82 -2.56
N ALA A 50 -5.89 0.98 -1.75
CA ALA A 50 -5.98 1.26 -0.32
C ALA A 50 -4.60 1.27 0.31
N PHE A 51 -3.77 0.30 -0.05
CA PHE A 51 -2.42 0.22 0.50
C PHE A 51 -1.60 1.45 0.11
N MET A 52 -1.60 1.80 -1.16
CA MET A 52 -0.78 2.91 -1.62
C MET A 52 -1.23 4.23 -1.02
N MET A 53 -2.52 4.45 -0.95
CA MET A 53 -3.03 5.71 -0.42
C MET A 53 -2.78 5.85 1.06
N ARG A 54 -2.99 4.76 1.82
CA ARG A 54 -2.81 4.81 3.26
C ARG A 54 -1.34 4.79 3.67
N CYS A 55 -0.56 3.96 3.03
CA CYS A 55 0.78 3.66 3.47
C CYS A 55 1.82 4.54 2.80
N TRP A 56 1.68 4.75 1.52
CA TRP A 56 2.68 5.51 0.76
C TRP A 56 2.38 6.99 0.71
N GLU A 57 1.14 7.33 0.41
CA GLU A 57 0.77 8.74 0.26
C GLU A 57 0.34 9.36 1.58
N GLY A 58 0.02 8.55 2.56
CA GLY A 58 -0.31 9.06 3.88
C GLY A 58 -1.70 9.64 4.03
N TYR A 59 -2.61 9.31 3.12
CA TYR A 59 -3.99 9.78 3.24
C TYR A 59 -4.67 9.10 4.43
N SER A 60 -5.59 9.82 5.04
CA SER A 60 -6.42 9.25 6.10
C SER A 60 -7.38 8.22 5.51
N THR A 61 -7.99 7.44 6.39
CA THR A 61 -9.00 6.48 5.94
C THR A 61 -10.14 7.20 5.23
N GLN A 62 -10.57 8.35 5.77
CA GLN A 62 -11.65 9.12 5.17
C GLN A 62 -11.26 9.63 3.80
N GLU A 63 -10.08 10.18 3.68
CA GLU A 63 -9.62 10.69 2.38
C GLU A 63 -9.51 9.57 1.37
N THR A 64 -8.98 8.44 1.80
CA THR A 64 -8.87 7.29 0.92
C THR A 64 -10.24 6.81 0.47
N ALA A 65 -11.20 6.77 1.39
CA ALA A 65 -12.56 6.36 1.04
C ALA A 65 -13.17 7.29 -0.01
N ASN A 66 -12.95 8.58 0.16
CA ASN A 66 -13.45 9.55 -0.82
C ASN A 66 -12.81 9.33 -2.19
N LEU A 67 -11.51 9.13 -2.21
CA LEU A 67 -10.79 8.94 -3.47
C LEU A 67 -11.15 7.62 -4.14
N MET A 68 -11.40 6.59 -3.36
CA MET A 68 -11.77 5.28 -3.89
C MET A 68 -13.26 5.16 -4.14
N ALA A 69 -14.04 6.17 -3.76
CA ALA A 69 -15.49 6.18 -3.91
C ALA A 69 -16.13 4.98 -3.21
N CYS A 70 -15.74 4.77 -1.96
CA CYS A 70 -16.29 3.68 -1.16
C CYS A 70 -16.35 4.12 0.30
N SER A 71 -16.84 3.22 1.15
CA SER A 71 -16.94 3.51 2.57
C SER A 71 -15.60 3.34 3.26
N GLU A 72 -15.49 3.95 4.45
CA GLU A 72 -14.28 3.76 5.24
C GLU A 72 -14.11 2.31 5.66
N GLY A 73 -15.21 1.62 5.90
CA GLY A 73 -15.15 0.20 6.23
C GLY A 73 -14.56 -0.61 5.10
N SER A 74 -14.92 -0.26 3.86
CA SER A 74 -14.34 -0.92 2.69
C SER A 74 -12.85 -0.67 2.59
N VAL A 75 -12.43 0.59 2.85
CA VAL A 75 -11.00 0.91 2.85
C VAL A 75 -10.26 0.06 3.86
N LYS A 76 -10.79 -0.04 5.06
CA LYS A 76 -10.14 -0.83 6.11
C LYS A 76 -10.02 -2.29 5.71
N THR A 77 -11.05 -2.83 5.10
CA THR A 77 -11.03 -4.21 4.65
C THR A 77 -9.99 -4.41 3.55
N HIS A 78 -10.00 -3.55 2.54
CA HIS A 78 -9.04 -3.65 1.45
C HIS A 78 -7.61 -3.49 1.94
N TYR A 79 -7.41 -2.53 2.81
CA TYR A 79 -6.08 -2.28 3.36
C TYR A 79 -5.60 -3.46 4.20
N SER A 80 -6.46 -3.95 5.07
CA SER A 80 -6.10 -5.07 5.94
C SER A 80 -5.75 -6.31 5.12
N ARG A 81 -6.51 -6.58 4.07
CA ARG A 81 -6.22 -7.72 3.20
C ARG A 81 -4.92 -7.53 2.44
N ALA A 82 -4.65 -6.29 2.03
CA ALA A 82 -3.40 -5.99 1.36
C ALA A 82 -2.21 -6.26 2.28
N ILE A 83 -2.29 -5.80 3.52
CA ILE A 83 -1.22 -6.00 4.48
C ILE A 83 -1.00 -7.49 4.74
N SER A 84 -2.08 -8.24 4.92
CA SER A 84 -1.98 -9.66 5.16
C SER A 84 -1.31 -10.38 3.99
N LYS A 85 -1.70 -10.03 2.78
CA LYS A 85 -1.15 -10.67 1.60
C LYS A 85 0.32 -10.35 1.43
N LEU A 86 0.69 -9.08 1.63
CA LEU A 86 2.08 -8.67 1.54
C LEU A 86 2.93 -9.40 2.59
N LYS A 87 2.43 -9.45 3.80
CA LYS A 87 3.15 -10.10 4.88
C LYS A 87 3.38 -11.58 4.58
N ASN A 88 2.34 -12.27 4.14
CA ASN A 88 2.45 -13.68 3.81
C ASN A 88 3.42 -13.92 2.66
N THR A 89 3.33 -13.09 1.63
CA THR A 89 4.19 -13.26 0.46
C THR A 89 5.64 -13.02 0.82
N LEU A 90 5.92 -11.98 1.60
CA LEU A 90 7.28 -11.66 1.98
C LEU A 90 7.86 -12.70 2.93
N GLU A 91 7.04 -13.23 3.82
CA GLU A 91 7.53 -14.27 4.74
C GLU A 91 7.89 -15.54 3.99
N VAL A 92 7.08 -15.89 2.99
CA VAL A 92 7.39 -17.07 2.18
C VAL A 92 8.69 -16.86 1.41
N ASN A 93 8.88 -15.67 0.88
CA ASN A 93 10.08 -15.39 0.08
C ASN A 93 11.33 -15.23 0.91
N ASN A 94 11.19 -15.17 2.22
CA ASN A 94 12.33 -14.99 3.10
C ASN A 94 12.96 -16.29 3.53
N ASP A 95 12.36 -17.39 3.16
CA ASP A 95 12.93 -18.69 3.47
C ASP A 95 14.00 -19.13 2.47
#